data_36984297830775c1441e5eee9d8fe083
#
_entry.id   36984297830775c1441e5eee9d8fe083
#
_cell.length_a   1.000
_cell.length_b   1.000
_cell.length_c   1.000
_cell.angle_alpha   90.00
_cell.angle_beta   90.00
_cell.angle_gamma   90.00
#
_symmetry.space_group_name_H-M   'P 1'
#
loop_
_entity.id
_entity.type
_entity.pdbx_description
1 polymer ?
#
loop_
_entity_poly.entity_id
_entity_poly.type
_entity_poly.pdbx_seq_one_letter_code
_entity_poly.pdbx_strand_id
1 'polypeptide(L)'
;TMPAQVIIQKAVIGPVPADSSSPVSTALSDDDALKAARLAADRPEELLNYFRLRTLTDTDLSRIQSLIQRLGDDNFDERLKAARELERFGPAAVGPLRAARNHNDPEIAYRAIESLKRVETVPHSAVARAAARALGRLKPPGTVEILLKFLPLADDEQVAEEIRKTLINVAVRDGKADPTLLQALHDPLPIRRAAAAIALIEGGPATPGILPRIPDAYPAILAAVQKETDIETRFQMLFSLLTVAKERQAIPQLIAALPDLPRGRLWQAEDFLLQIAGDSAPKATFGKSKESLEKARDAWKTWWERSAPQITPEQLAYTPRIAGKTLLVMMDFRYGSMGEIIELGPDMKQNWKITGLNSPMDIQTLPDGNVVIAEHNSNRVTIRDPKTGQILATRRIGGANRVYGNPQQVQILPNGNLLVICRNVIVEFKKDRDEEIMRFVRNNYDITAAKRLDDGHTVVLLQNGPNHCIFLNEKGQEVKDRTLKIQMPYYQAYIDIPGKDSILLTEMNRVVEYQLSTGKQLWSWSVNQPRSVQRLPNGNTLLVDAQTNKVIEVTPSGEEVWSYIPTSGLNVFRAFRR
;
A
#
# COMPACT_ATOMS: atom_id res chain seq x y z
N THR A 1 -19.48 -51.45 45.47
CA THR A 1 -18.46 -50.44 45.18
C THR A 1 -18.95 -49.53 44.09
N MET A 2 -19.46 -48.35 44.50
CA MET A 2 -19.93 -47.31 43.58
C MET A 2 -18.73 -46.44 43.13
N PRO A 3 -18.71 -45.91 41.89
CA PRO A 3 -17.68 -44.97 41.47
C PRO A 3 -18.05 -43.56 41.93
N ALA A 4 -17.02 -42.80 42.31
CA ALA A 4 -17.09 -41.44 42.81
C ALA A 4 -17.59 -40.44 41.77
N GLN A 5 -18.60 -39.64 42.11
CA GLN A 5 -19.02 -38.47 41.39
C GLN A 5 -18.03 -37.33 41.61
N VAL A 6 -17.44 -36.81 40.50
CA VAL A 6 -16.68 -35.56 40.51
C VAL A 6 -17.66 -34.40 40.38
N ILE A 7 -17.79 -33.63 41.45
CA ILE A 7 -18.58 -32.37 41.48
C ILE A 7 -17.71 -31.27 40.87
N ILE A 8 -18.07 -30.81 39.69
CA ILE A 8 -17.49 -29.58 39.12
C ILE A 8 -18.27 -28.39 39.72
N GLN A 9 -17.63 -27.66 40.65
CA GLN A 9 -18.12 -26.39 41.12
C GLN A 9 -18.10 -25.36 39.97
N LYS A 10 -19.28 -24.87 39.57
CA LYS A 10 -19.44 -23.69 38.71
C LYS A 10 -18.92 -22.46 39.49
N ALA A 11 -17.79 -21.91 39.05
CA ALA A 11 -17.39 -20.56 39.47
C ALA A 11 -18.36 -19.57 38.82
N VAL A 12 -19.15 -18.90 39.61
CA VAL A 12 -19.96 -17.74 39.21
C VAL A 12 -19.01 -16.57 39.08
N ILE A 13 -18.69 -16.18 37.86
CA ILE A 13 -17.98 -14.94 37.56
C ILE A 13 -19.03 -13.84 37.60
N GLY A 14 -18.98 -13.01 38.65
CA GLY A 14 -19.75 -11.79 38.76
C GLY A 14 -19.37 -10.78 37.67
N PRO A 15 -20.18 -9.77 37.38
CA PRO A 15 -19.90 -8.80 36.35
C PRO A 15 -18.64 -8.01 36.72
N VAL A 16 -17.62 -8.05 35.84
CA VAL A 16 -16.44 -7.20 35.93
C VAL A 16 -16.90 -5.76 35.69
N PRO A 17 -16.48 -4.79 36.54
CA PRO A 17 -16.81 -3.38 36.28
C PRO A 17 -16.25 -2.96 34.92
N ALA A 18 -17.07 -2.27 34.15
CA ALA A 18 -16.66 -1.63 32.92
C ALA A 18 -15.77 -0.43 33.26
N ASP A 19 -14.47 -0.68 33.42
CA ASP A 19 -13.45 0.37 33.44
C ASP A 19 -12.16 -0.21 32.87
N SER A 20 -12.13 -0.26 31.55
CA SER A 20 -10.90 -0.36 30.78
C SER A 20 -11.10 0.47 29.52
N SER A 21 -10.89 1.77 29.69
CA SER A 21 -10.49 2.64 28.60
C SER A 21 -9.16 2.12 28.05
N SER A 22 -9.22 1.14 27.15
CA SER A 22 -8.14 0.93 26.21
C SER A 22 -7.93 2.25 25.50
N PRO A 23 -6.71 2.79 25.40
CA PRO A 23 -6.51 3.99 24.60
C PRO A 23 -6.86 3.64 23.17
N VAL A 24 -8.04 4.04 22.72
CA VAL A 24 -8.27 4.32 21.33
C VAL A 24 -7.09 5.23 20.96
N SER A 25 -6.27 4.83 20.00
CA SER A 25 -5.27 5.69 19.41
C SER A 25 -6.04 6.84 18.74
N THR A 26 -6.48 7.80 19.54
CA THR A 26 -6.98 9.09 19.07
C THR A 26 -5.79 9.74 18.39
N ALA A 27 -5.85 9.83 17.07
CA ALA A 27 -4.91 10.65 16.32
C ALA A 27 -4.88 12.01 17.03
N LEU A 28 -3.67 12.44 17.46
CA LEU A 28 -3.48 13.73 18.10
C LEU A 28 -4.15 14.79 17.25
N SER A 29 -4.95 15.68 17.85
CA SER A 29 -5.46 16.83 17.12
C SER A 29 -4.28 17.69 16.63
N ASP A 30 -4.48 18.49 15.59
CA ASP A 30 -3.43 19.39 15.09
C ASP A 30 -2.88 20.27 16.21
N ASP A 31 -3.76 20.80 17.06
CA ASP A 31 -3.40 21.65 18.17
C ASP A 31 -2.58 20.90 19.22
N ASP A 32 -2.94 19.66 19.53
CA ASP A 32 -2.18 18.84 20.49
C ASP A 32 -0.81 18.46 19.93
N ALA A 33 -0.73 18.13 18.63
CA ALA A 33 0.53 17.83 17.98
C ALA A 33 1.48 19.05 17.97
N LEU A 34 0.96 20.24 17.64
CA LEU A 34 1.74 21.47 17.65
C LEU A 34 2.17 21.86 19.06
N LYS A 35 1.28 21.82 20.05
CA LYS A 35 1.60 22.09 21.47
C LYS A 35 2.66 21.16 22.00
N ALA A 36 2.57 19.84 21.70
CA ALA A 36 3.57 18.86 22.11
C ALA A 36 4.96 19.18 21.53
N ALA A 37 5.01 19.78 20.32
CA ALA A 37 6.23 20.27 19.68
C ALA A 37 6.62 21.70 20.13
N ARG A 38 5.90 22.32 21.05
CA ARG A 38 6.05 23.72 21.49
C ARG A 38 5.93 24.71 20.34
N LEU A 39 5.03 24.44 19.40
CA LEU A 39 4.69 25.31 18.28
C LEU A 39 3.29 25.88 18.49
N ALA A 40 3.09 27.14 18.06
CA ALA A 40 1.79 27.78 18.06
C ALA A 40 1.22 27.84 16.63
N ALA A 41 -0.05 27.43 16.47
CA ALA A 41 -0.71 27.35 15.17
C ALA A 41 -0.91 28.72 14.49
N ASP A 42 -0.86 29.81 15.24
CA ASP A 42 -1.03 31.20 14.83
C ASP A 42 0.29 31.97 14.65
N ARG A 43 1.44 31.31 14.83
CA ARG A 43 2.78 31.92 14.70
C ARG A 43 3.49 31.43 13.45
N PRO A 44 3.35 32.11 12.31
CA PRO A 44 3.87 31.65 11.02
C PRO A 44 5.39 31.43 11.02
N GLU A 45 6.16 32.31 11.69
CA GLU A 45 7.62 32.17 11.73
C GLU A 45 8.09 30.91 12.49
N GLU A 46 7.40 30.51 13.55
CA GLU A 46 7.73 29.28 14.26
C GLU A 46 7.48 28.05 13.36
N LEU A 47 6.38 28.07 12.60
CA LEU A 47 6.02 27.00 11.67
C LEU A 47 6.98 26.92 10.47
N LEU A 48 7.34 28.06 9.89
CA LEU A 48 8.35 28.11 8.82
C LEU A 48 9.71 27.61 9.33
N ASN A 49 10.11 28.04 10.53
CA ASN A 49 11.37 27.63 11.15
C ASN A 49 11.38 26.13 11.48
N TYR A 50 10.23 25.54 11.84
CA TYR A 50 10.11 24.10 12.02
C TYR A 50 10.58 23.32 10.78
N PHE A 51 10.18 23.74 9.57
CA PHE A 51 10.62 23.13 8.32
C PHE A 51 12.05 23.52 7.95
N ARG A 52 12.48 24.79 8.15
CA ARG A 52 13.86 25.22 7.89
C ARG A 52 14.88 24.38 8.64
N LEU A 53 14.65 24.14 9.93
CA LEU A 53 15.54 23.35 10.78
C LEU A 53 15.60 21.86 10.36
N ARG A 54 14.68 21.41 9.53
CA ARG A 54 14.60 20.03 9.00
C ARG A 54 14.94 19.95 7.53
N THR A 55 15.18 21.07 6.89
CA THR A 55 15.60 21.13 5.48
C THR A 55 17.13 21.17 5.42
N LEU A 56 17.70 20.12 4.87
CA LEU A 56 19.13 19.92 4.76
C LEU A 56 19.65 20.41 3.41
N THR A 57 20.85 20.98 3.39
CA THR A 57 21.59 21.16 2.15
C THR A 57 22.17 19.82 1.67
N ASP A 58 22.58 19.73 0.41
CA ASP A 58 23.23 18.52 -0.12
C ASP A 58 24.53 18.19 0.65
N THR A 59 25.24 19.21 1.13
CA THR A 59 26.42 19.07 1.97
C THR A 59 26.08 18.49 3.35
N ASP A 60 24.99 18.97 3.96
CA ASP A 60 24.51 18.43 5.25
C ASP A 60 24.02 16.99 5.11
N LEU A 61 23.31 16.68 4.02
CA LEU A 61 22.87 15.30 3.73
C LEU A 61 24.05 14.36 3.59
N SER A 62 25.07 14.74 2.82
CA SER A 62 26.29 13.96 2.64
C SER A 62 27.03 13.76 3.97
N ARG A 63 27.09 14.80 4.81
CA ARG A 63 27.69 14.72 6.14
C ARG A 63 26.91 13.81 7.07
N ILE A 64 25.58 13.92 7.11
CA ILE A 64 24.73 13.04 7.91
C ILE A 64 24.85 11.58 7.45
N GLN A 65 24.87 11.31 6.15
CA GLN A 65 25.09 9.97 5.62
C GLN A 65 26.43 9.38 6.05
N SER A 66 27.52 10.17 5.97
CA SER A 66 28.84 9.78 6.46
C SER A 66 28.83 9.49 7.96
N LEU A 67 28.16 10.31 8.76
CA LEU A 67 28.02 10.09 10.20
C LEU A 67 27.21 8.84 10.53
N ILE A 68 26.16 8.55 9.76
CA ILE A 68 25.37 7.31 9.91
C ILE A 68 26.25 6.09 9.66
N GLN A 69 27.08 6.08 8.62
CA GLN A 69 28.03 4.98 8.39
C GLN A 69 29.01 4.81 9.55
N ARG A 70 29.48 5.91 10.12
CA ARG A 70 30.39 5.91 11.28
C ARG A 70 29.73 5.47 12.59
N LEU A 71 28.42 5.33 12.65
CA LEU A 71 27.75 4.68 13.78
C LEU A 71 28.11 3.19 13.91
N GLY A 72 28.56 2.55 12.83
CA GLY A 72 29.05 1.17 12.79
C GLY A 72 30.57 1.05 12.79
N ASP A 73 31.34 2.12 13.04
CA ASP A 73 32.81 2.11 13.08
C ASP A 73 33.33 1.11 14.13
N ASP A 74 34.43 0.43 13.86
CA ASP A 74 35.05 -0.52 14.80
C ASP A 74 35.48 0.17 16.10
N ASN A 75 35.88 1.45 16.01
CA ASN A 75 36.30 2.26 17.15
C ASN A 75 35.10 2.85 17.89
N PHE A 76 34.95 2.50 19.17
CA PHE A 76 33.89 2.99 20.04
C PHE A 76 33.82 4.53 20.13
N ASP A 77 34.98 5.22 20.21
CA ASP A 77 35.02 6.68 20.33
C ASP A 77 34.53 7.36 19.04
N GLU A 78 34.80 6.77 17.87
CA GLU A 78 34.29 7.27 16.59
C GLU A 78 32.79 7.10 16.48
N ARG A 79 32.24 5.94 16.92
CA ARG A 79 30.79 5.75 17.01
C ARG A 79 30.11 6.78 17.90
N LEU A 80 30.72 7.06 19.07
CA LEU A 80 30.17 8.03 20.03
C LEU A 80 30.22 9.46 19.51
N LYS A 81 31.31 9.83 18.80
CA LYS A 81 31.46 11.14 18.13
C LYS A 81 30.38 11.29 17.06
N ALA A 82 30.21 10.28 16.20
CA ALA A 82 29.20 10.29 15.16
C ALA A 82 27.79 10.47 15.73
N ALA A 83 27.43 9.73 16.78
CA ALA A 83 26.12 9.86 17.45
C ALA A 83 25.91 11.29 17.99
N ARG A 84 26.90 11.87 18.68
CA ARG A 84 26.83 13.24 19.21
C ARG A 84 26.72 14.29 18.10
N GLU A 85 27.40 14.11 16.97
CA GLU A 85 27.27 15.03 15.84
C GLU A 85 25.89 14.92 15.18
N LEU A 86 25.34 13.72 15.04
CA LEU A 86 23.97 13.52 14.56
C LEU A 86 22.93 14.16 15.50
N GLU A 87 23.12 14.04 16.82
CA GLU A 87 22.28 14.70 17.81
C GLU A 87 22.35 16.24 17.72
N ARG A 88 23.52 16.82 17.34
CA ARG A 88 23.68 18.26 17.09
C ARG A 88 22.93 18.76 15.86
N PHE A 89 22.77 17.92 14.83
CA PHE A 89 21.87 18.25 13.71
C PHE A 89 20.41 18.35 14.15
N GLY A 90 20.07 17.76 15.31
CA GLY A 90 18.76 17.87 15.91
C GLY A 90 17.66 17.39 14.98
N PRO A 91 16.58 18.18 14.83
CA PRO A 91 15.44 17.80 14.00
C PRO A 91 15.76 17.48 12.54
N ALA A 92 16.84 18.03 11.99
CA ALA A 92 17.23 17.78 10.61
C ALA A 92 17.77 16.34 10.39
N ALA A 93 18.29 15.69 11.45
CA ALA A 93 18.76 14.32 11.38
C ALA A 93 17.62 13.27 11.53
N VAL A 94 16.40 13.69 11.90
CA VAL A 94 15.29 12.76 12.19
C VAL A 94 14.97 11.86 11.00
N GLY A 95 14.78 12.42 9.80
CA GLY A 95 14.50 11.63 8.59
C GLY A 95 15.60 10.62 8.27
N PRO A 96 16.86 11.04 8.10
CA PRO A 96 17.99 10.15 7.88
C PRO A 96 18.20 9.09 8.98
N LEU A 97 18.07 9.44 10.26
CA LEU A 97 18.16 8.50 11.38
C LEU A 97 17.02 7.48 11.35
N ARG A 98 15.81 7.91 11.00
CA ARG A 98 14.66 7.03 10.86
C ARG A 98 14.86 6.03 9.71
N ALA A 99 15.44 6.46 8.59
CA ALA A 99 15.82 5.56 7.51
C ALA A 99 16.91 4.55 7.97
N ALA A 100 17.88 5.01 8.76
CA ALA A 100 18.97 4.18 9.28
C ALA A 100 18.53 3.13 10.33
N ARG A 101 17.32 3.21 10.90
CA ARG A 101 16.76 2.16 11.79
C ARG A 101 16.73 0.78 11.14
N ASN A 102 16.65 0.74 9.83
CA ASN A 102 16.57 -0.48 9.05
C ASN A 102 17.89 -0.77 8.31
N HIS A 103 19.01 -0.21 8.78
CA HIS A 103 20.32 -0.46 8.18
C HIS A 103 20.71 -1.93 8.32
N ASN A 104 21.42 -2.47 7.31
CA ASN A 104 21.85 -3.88 7.32
C ASN A 104 22.85 -4.19 8.45
N ASP A 105 23.66 -3.22 8.86
CA ASP A 105 24.52 -3.31 10.01
C ASP A 105 23.70 -3.11 11.29
N PRO A 106 23.66 -4.13 12.19
CA PRO A 106 22.89 -4.06 13.44
C PRO A 106 23.35 -2.97 14.41
N GLU A 107 24.65 -2.63 14.42
CA GLU A 107 25.21 -1.58 15.29
C GLU A 107 24.76 -0.20 14.79
N ILE A 108 24.79 0.05 13.48
CA ILE A 108 24.26 1.29 12.88
C ILE A 108 22.76 1.40 13.19
N ALA A 109 21.98 0.34 12.96
CA ALA A 109 20.56 0.34 13.22
C ALA A 109 20.24 0.64 14.71
N TYR A 110 20.94 -0.02 15.63
CA TYR A 110 20.76 0.18 17.07
C TYR A 110 21.10 1.62 17.49
N ARG A 111 22.25 2.15 17.07
CA ARG A 111 22.66 3.51 17.43
C ARG A 111 21.81 4.59 16.76
N ALA A 112 21.32 4.34 15.57
CA ALA A 112 20.35 5.23 14.91
C ALA A 112 19.05 5.32 15.72
N ILE A 113 18.55 4.19 16.25
CA ILE A 113 17.37 4.16 17.13
C ILE A 113 17.64 4.95 18.42
N GLU A 114 18.80 4.78 19.05
CA GLU A 114 19.15 5.49 20.28
C GLU A 114 19.31 6.99 20.06
N SER A 115 19.97 7.41 18.98
CA SER A 115 20.08 8.82 18.60
C SER A 115 18.72 9.43 18.26
N LEU A 116 17.86 8.68 17.56
CA LEU A 116 16.51 9.11 17.22
C LEU A 116 15.66 9.37 18.47
N LYS A 117 15.71 8.50 19.48
CA LYS A 117 15.01 8.70 20.77
C LYS A 117 15.38 10.01 21.47
N ARG A 118 16.63 10.45 21.28
CA ARG A 118 17.14 11.69 21.90
C ARG A 118 16.77 12.94 21.12
N VAL A 119 16.61 12.80 19.80
CA VAL A 119 16.30 13.93 18.89
C VAL A 119 14.80 14.08 18.69
N GLU A 120 14.04 12.98 18.72
CA GLU A 120 12.59 12.95 18.46
C GLU A 120 11.79 12.76 19.76
N THR A 121 11.19 13.85 20.24
CA THR A 121 10.37 13.84 21.47
C THR A 121 8.87 13.68 21.20
N VAL A 122 8.42 13.83 19.93
CA VAL A 122 7.00 13.78 19.50
C VAL A 122 6.91 13.11 18.13
N PRO A 123 5.79 12.42 17.80
CA PRO A 123 5.59 11.84 16.46
C PRO A 123 5.74 12.91 15.36
N HIS A 124 6.87 12.87 14.67
CA HIS A 124 7.25 13.90 13.69
C HIS A 124 6.21 14.08 12.57
N SER A 125 5.63 13.00 12.06
CA SER A 125 4.64 13.04 10.99
C SER A 125 3.38 13.83 11.38
N ALA A 126 2.88 13.68 12.60
CA ALA A 126 1.71 14.41 13.07
C ALA A 126 2.01 15.93 13.15
N VAL A 127 3.18 16.30 13.70
CA VAL A 127 3.60 17.70 13.80
C VAL A 127 3.81 18.32 12.42
N ALA A 128 4.49 17.62 11.52
CA ALA A 128 4.76 18.11 10.17
C ALA A 128 3.45 18.38 9.39
N ARG A 129 2.49 17.45 9.48
CA ARG A 129 1.17 17.64 8.86
C ARG A 129 0.40 18.81 9.46
N ALA A 130 0.35 18.92 10.78
CA ALA A 130 -0.31 20.03 11.47
C ALA A 130 0.32 21.37 11.13
N ALA A 131 1.66 21.43 11.10
CA ALA A 131 2.40 22.65 10.71
C ALA A 131 2.16 23.04 9.24
N ALA A 132 2.15 22.07 8.31
CA ALA A 132 1.83 22.32 6.91
C ALA A 132 0.42 22.86 6.74
N ARG A 133 -0.60 22.27 7.39
CA ARG A 133 -1.98 22.78 7.38
C ARG A 133 -2.09 24.20 7.95
N ALA A 134 -1.41 24.48 9.06
CA ALA A 134 -1.40 25.80 9.64
C ALA A 134 -0.78 26.85 8.69
N LEU A 135 0.35 26.52 8.03
CA LEU A 135 0.93 27.36 6.98
C LEU A 135 -0.02 27.59 5.80
N GLY A 136 -0.77 26.56 5.39
CA GLY A 136 -1.80 26.67 4.36
C GLY A 136 -2.95 27.61 4.72
N ARG A 137 -3.31 27.69 6.01
CA ARG A 137 -4.33 28.65 6.51
C ARG A 137 -3.78 30.07 6.61
N LEU A 138 -2.58 30.23 7.17
CA LEU A 138 -1.96 31.53 7.42
C LEU A 138 -1.36 32.17 6.16
N LYS A 139 -0.94 31.38 5.20
CA LYS A 139 -0.32 31.76 3.93
C LYS A 139 0.83 32.79 4.06
N PRO A 140 1.79 32.62 5.00
CA PRO A 140 2.86 33.60 5.14
C PRO A 140 3.82 33.55 3.93
N PRO A 141 4.54 34.65 3.63
CA PRO A 141 5.61 34.66 2.66
C PRO A 141 6.66 33.55 2.99
N GLY A 142 7.21 32.91 1.95
CA GLY A 142 8.20 31.83 2.11
C GLY A 142 7.62 30.43 2.33
N THR A 143 6.30 30.27 2.47
CA THR A 143 5.65 28.95 2.62
C THR A 143 5.97 28.04 1.45
N VAL A 144 5.79 28.51 0.21
CA VAL A 144 6.04 27.72 -1.00
C VAL A 144 7.50 27.27 -1.05
N GLU A 145 8.44 28.19 -0.85
CA GLU A 145 9.87 27.89 -0.92
C GLU A 145 10.28 26.81 0.07
N ILE A 146 9.88 26.95 1.34
CA ILE A 146 10.32 26.01 2.38
C ILE A 146 9.66 24.64 2.25
N LEU A 147 8.38 24.58 1.84
CA LEU A 147 7.70 23.31 1.63
C LEU A 147 8.22 22.55 0.41
N LEU A 148 8.53 23.24 -0.70
CA LEU A 148 9.20 22.62 -1.86
C LEU A 148 10.58 22.09 -1.51
N LYS A 149 11.36 22.83 -0.70
CA LYS A 149 12.67 22.37 -0.23
C LYS A 149 12.57 21.14 0.67
N PHE A 150 11.56 21.10 1.54
CA PHE A 150 11.37 20.01 2.48
C PHE A 150 10.74 18.76 1.82
N LEU A 151 9.90 18.90 0.79
CA LEU A 151 9.15 17.80 0.18
C LEU A 151 9.98 16.54 -0.19
N PRO A 152 11.19 16.65 -0.77
CA PRO A 152 12.04 15.49 -1.05
C PRO A 152 12.57 14.78 0.21
N LEU A 153 12.50 15.43 1.36
CA LEU A 153 12.96 14.93 2.66
C LEU A 153 11.83 14.35 3.50
N ALA A 154 10.59 14.43 3.01
CA ALA A 154 9.44 13.83 3.68
C ALA A 154 9.58 12.30 3.65
N ASP A 155 9.78 11.70 4.82
CA ASP A 155 9.96 10.27 5.03
C ASP A 155 8.63 9.50 5.24
N ASP A 156 7.51 10.25 5.23
CA ASP A 156 6.16 9.75 5.42
C ASP A 156 5.27 10.30 4.30
N GLU A 157 4.61 9.40 3.56
CA GLU A 157 3.75 9.79 2.43
C GLU A 157 2.58 10.69 2.86
N GLN A 158 2.07 10.53 4.08
CA GLN A 158 1.03 11.42 4.61
C GLN A 158 1.53 12.86 4.79
N VAL A 159 2.82 13.03 5.15
CA VAL A 159 3.46 14.34 5.24
C VAL A 159 3.65 14.93 3.85
N ALA A 160 4.15 14.12 2.90
CA ALA A 160 4.34 14.57 1.52
C ALA A 160 3.01 15.01 0.89
N GLU A 161 1.96 14.25 1.10
CA GLU A 161 0.62 14.55 0.59
C GLU A 161 0.04 15.83 1.21
N GLU A 162 0.21 16.03 2.52
CA GLU A 162 -0.24 17.25 3.19
C GLU A 162 0.52 18.49 2.70
N ILE A 163 1.81 18.35 2.41
CA ILE A 163 2.61 19.41 1.80
C ILE A 163 2.08 19.75 0.40
N ARG A 164 1.77 18.75 -0.44
CA ARG A 164 1.18 18.98 -1.77
C ARG A 164 -0.15 19.70 -1.67
N LYS A 165 -1.06 19.28 -0.78
CA LYS A 165 -2.34 19.97 -0.51
C LYS A 165 -2.11 21.41 -0.05
N THR A 166 -1.12 21.63 0.79
CA THR A 166 -0.78 22.98 1.24
C THR A 166 -0.25 23.84 0.09
N LEU A 167 0.62 23.31 -0.76
CA LEU A 167 1.13 24.02 -1.95
C LEU A 167 0.01 24.40 -2.89
N ILE A 168 -0.98 23.53 -3.13
CA ILE A 168 -2.20 23.85 -3.91
C ILE A 168 -2.94 25.03 -3.30
N ASN A 169 -3.13 25.04 -1.97
CA ASN A 169 -3.85 26.07 -1.26
C ASN A 169 -3.15 27.45 -1.27
N VAL A 170 -1.81 27.47 -1.37
CA VAL A 170 -1.01 28.70 -1.40
C VAL A 170 -0.49 29.05 -2.81
N ALA A 171 -0.95 28.35 -3.84
CA ALA A 171 -0.45 28.52 -5.22
C ALA A 171 -0.75 29.90 -5.82
N VAL A 172 -1.76 30.60 -5.29
CA VAL A 172 -2.17 31.93 -5.75
C VAL A 172 -1.95 32.94 -4.64
N ARG A 173 -1.27 34.03 -4.98
CA ARG A 173 -1.09 35.18 -4.13
C ARG A 173 -1.50 36.46 -4.91
N ASP A 174 -2.36 37.29 -4.33
CA ASP A 174 -2.86 38.50 -4.94
C ASP A 174 -3.43 38.30 -6.36
N GLY A 175 -4.11 37.17 -6.57
CA GLY A 175 -4.72 36.80 -7.84
C GLY A 175 -3.77 36.30 -8.91
N LYS A 176 -2.48 36.13 -8.61
CA LYS A 176 -1.44 35.65 -9.53
C LYS A 176 -0.78 34.34 -9.02
N ALA A 177 -0.20 33.59 -9.95
CA ALA A 177 0.60 32.44 -9.63
C ALA A 177 1.78 32.82 -8.72
N ASP A 178 2.06 32.01 -7.70
CA ASP A 178 3.26 32.22 -6.88
C ASP A 178 4.52 32.03 -7.76
N PRO A 179 5.43 33.03 -7.79
CA PRO A 179 6.59 33.00 -8.67
C PRO A 179 7.57 31.84 -8.34
N THR A 180 7.61 31.40 -7.09
CA THR A 180 8.45 30.28 -6.67
C THR A 180 7.95 28.97 -7.30
N LEU A 181 6.63 28.78 -7.43
CA LEU A 181 6.08 27.61 -8.15
C LEU A 181 6.40 27.66 -9.65
N LEU A 182 6.30 28.83 -10.28
CA LEU A 182 6.68 28.99 -11.68
C LEU A 182 8.16 28.65 -11.93
N GLN A 183 9.04 29.10 -11.04
CA GLN A 183 10.46 28.73 -11.08
C GLN A 183 10.66 27.22 -10.87
N ALA A 184 9.94 26.61 -9.93
CA ALA A 184 10.05 25.21 -9.58
C ALA A 184 9.58 24.24 -10.68
N LEU A 185 8.88 24.71 -11.72
CA LEU A 185 8.62 23.93 -12.94
C LEU A 185 9.91 23.47 -13.65
N HIS A 186 11.04 24.11 -13.35
CA HIS A 186 12.36 23.82 -13.90
C HIS A 186 13.37 23.29 -12.86
N ASP A 187 12.88 22.91 -11.66
CA ASP A 187 13.74 22.39 -10.59
C ASP A 187 14.45 21.09 -11.05
N PRO A 188 15.70 20.86 -10.64
CA PRO A 188 16.42 19.61 -10.93
C PRO A 188 15.68 18.35 -10.46
N LEU A 189 14.97 18.43 -9.33
CA LEU A 189 14.27 17.28 -8.73
C LEU A 189 12.87 17.08 -9.31
N PRO A 190 12.56 15.91 -9.90
CA PRO A 190 11.26 15.61 -10.49
C PRO A 190 10.08 15.83 -9.51
N ILE A 191 10.24 15.43 -8.25
CA ILE A 191 9.20 15.58 -7.21
C ILE A 191 8.79 17.05 -6.99
N ARG A 192 9.73 18.01 -7.10
CA ARG A 192 9.42 19.44 -6.99
C ARG A 192 8.73 19.97 -8.22
N ARG A 193 9.16 19.54 -9.43
CA ARG A 193 8.51 19.89 -10.69
C ARG A 193 7.06 19.41 -10.70
N ALA A 194 6.80 18.16 -10.30
CA ALA A 194 5.46 17.61 -10.18
C ALA A 194 4.61 18.43 -9.21
N ALA A 195 5.10 18.68 -7.99
CA ALA A 195 4.38 19.41 -6.97
C ALA A 195 4.05 20.84 -7.41
N ALA A 196 4.99 21.52 -8.07
CA ALA A 196 4.78 22.87 -8.59
C ALA A 196 3.72 22.89 -9.69
N ALA A 197 3.81 21.99 -10.67
CA ALA A 197 2.83 21.92 -11.75
C ALA A 197 1.43 21.61 -11.23
N ILE A 198 1.29 20.61 -10.36
CA ILE A 198 0.00 20.23 -9.75
C ILE A 198 -0.56 21.41 -8.94
N ALA A 199 0.25 22.07 -8.12
CA ALA A 199 -0.18 23.23 -7.36
C ALA A 199 -0.69 24.37 -8.25
N LEU A 200 -0.04 24.62 -9.38
CA LEU A 200 -0.45 25.64 -10.35
C LEU A 200 -1.69 25.23 -11.16
N ILE A 201 -1.89 23.93 -11.41
CA ILE A 201 -3.07 23.42 -12.13
C ILE A 201 -4.31 23.42 -11.23
N GLU A 202 -4.16 22.94 -9.99
CA GLU A 202 -5.25 22.68 -9.06
C GLU A 202 -5.53 23.86 -8.13
N GLY A 203 -4.58 24.78 -7.97
CA GLY A 203 -4.67 25.94 -7.12
C GLY A 203 -5.61 27.03 -7.64
N GLY A 204 -5.84 28.01 -6.79
CA GLY A 204 -6.73 29.11 -7.10
C GLY A 204 -8.21 28.83 -6.88
N PRO A 205 -9.07 29.84 -7.03
CA PRO A 205 -10.50 29.70 -6.81
C PRO A 205 -11.14 28.80 -7.88
N ALA A 206 -11.93 27.83 -7.46
CA ALA A 206 -12.75 27.04 -8.36
C ALA A 206 -13.96 27.88 -8.83
N THR A 207 -13.75 28.67 -9.87
CA THR A 207 -14.84 29.47 -10.48
C THR A 207 -15.50 28.61 -11.56
N PRO A 208 -16.82 28.34 -11.48
CA PRO A 208 -17.51 27.57 -12.51
C PRO A 208 -17.31 28.18 -13.91
N GLY A 209 -16.91 27.36 -14.87
CA GLY A 209 -16.69 27.76 -16.27
C GLY A 209 -15.37 28.47 -16.56
N ILE A 210 -14.50 28.69 -15.57
CA ILE A 210 -13.17 29.26 -15.76
C ILE A 210 -12.12 28.19 -15.58
N LEU A 211 -11.52 27.74 -16.67
CA LEU A 211 -10.37 26.83 -16.70
C LEU A 211 -9.39 27.37 -17.78
N PRO A 212 -8.09 27.35 -17.50
CA PRO A 212 -7.41 26.96 -16.27
C PRO A 212 -7.65 27.93 -15.10
N ARG A 213 -7.54 27.43 -13.85
CA ARG A 213 -7.78 28.23 -12.63
C ARG A 213 -6.77 29.36 -12.44
N ILE A 214 -5.59 29.23 -13.01
CA ILE A 214 -4.50 30.21 -12.99
C ILE A 214 -4.06 30.45 -14.46
N PRO A 215 -4.77 31.30 -15.23
CA PRO A 215 -4.52 31.46 -16.67
C PRO A 215 -3.12 31.94 -17.02
N ASP A 216 -2.52 32.81 -16.22
CA ASP A 216 -1.17 33.35 -16.44
C ASP A 216 -0.05 32.32 -16.27
N ALA A 217 -0.26 31.26 -15.48
CA ALA A 217 0.69 30.16 -15.33
C ALA A 217 0.59 29.09 -16.45
N TYR A 218 -0.52 29.07 -17.16
CA TYR A 218 -0.87 27.95 -18.04
C TYR A 218 0.13 27.69 -19.19
N PRO A 219 0.64 28.70 -19.91
CA PRO A 219 1.65 28.48 -20.94
C PRO A 219 2.94 27.86 -20.39
N ALA A 220 3.36 28.26 -19.18
CA ALA A 220 4.54 27.72 -18.53
C ALA A 220 4.35 26.25 -18.13
N ILE A 221 3.15 25.89 -17.63
CA ILE A 221 2.79 24.51 -17.30
C ILE A 221 2.84 23.61 -18.54
N LEU A 222 2.21 24.04 -19.64
CA LEU A 222 2.22 23.26 -20.90
C LEU A 222 3.64 23.05 -21.43
N ALA A 223 4.47 24.10 -21.38
CA ALA A 223 5.88 24.00 -21.78
C ALA A 223 6.68 23.04 -20.88
N ALA A 224 6.43 23.05 -19.56
CA ALA A 224 7.07 22.15 -18.62
C ALA A 224 6.69 20.69 -18.89
N VAL A 225 5.41 20.39 -19.11
CA VAL A 225 4.92 19.02 -19.43
C VAL A 225 5.55 18.48 -20.72
N GLN A 226 5.69 19.32 -21.74
CA GLN A 226 6.32 18.92 -23.01
C GLN A 226 7.79 18.55 -22.85
N LYS A 227 8.51 19.21 -21.92
CA LYS A 227 9.93 19.00 -21.66
C LYS A 227 10.20 17.93 -20.59
N GLU A 228 9.19 17.51 -19.86
CA GLU A 228 9.37 16.56 -18.76
C GLU A 228 9.81 15.18 -19.27
N THR A 229 10.91 14.69 -18.74
CA THR A 229 11.53 13.40 -19.11
C THR A 229 11.28 12.30 -18.08
N ASP A 230 11.02 12.66 -16.83
CA ASP A 230 10.64 11.69 -15.81
C ASP A 230 9.19 11.24 -16.04
N ILE A 231 9.01 9.96 -16.31
CA ILE A 231 7.71 9.42 -16.75
C ILE A 231 6.62 9.51 -15.68
N GLU A 232 7.00 9.35 -14.41
CA GLU A 232 6.07 9.45 -13.27
C GLU A 232 5.60 10.91 -13.10
N THR A 233 6.52 11.85 -13.09
CA THR A 233 6.25 13.29 -13.03
C THR A 233 5.40 13.75 -14.21
N ARG A 234 5.76 13.32 -15.43
CA ARG A 234 4.99 13.64 -16.64
C ARG A 234 3.57 13.12 -16.56
N PHE A 235 3.38 11.89 -16.08
CA PHE A 235 2.04 11.33 -15.89
C PHE A 235 1.23 12.16 -14.90
N GLN A 236 1.79 12.50 -13.74
CA GLN A 236 1.10 13.30 -12.72
C GLN A 236 0.66 14.66 -13.26
N MET A 237 1.53 15.36 -13.99
CA MET A 237 1.20 16.62 -14.62
C MET A 237 0.09 16.48 -15.68
N LEU A 238 0.20 15.49 -16.59
CA LEU A 238 -0.80 15.22 -17.61
C LEU A 238 -2.15 14.85 -16.99
N PHE A 239 -2.15 14.02 -15.97
CA PHE A 239 -3.36 13.55 -15.33
C PHE A 239 -4.10 14.69 -14.61
N SER A 240 -3.38 15.58 -13.95
CA SER A 240 -3.94 16.79 -13.34
C SER A 240 -4.48 17.76 -14.42
N LEU A 241 -3.77 17.97 -15.52
CA LEU A 241 -4.27 18.77 -16.66
C LEU A 241 -5.59 18.20 -17.22
N LEU A 242 -5.68 16.88 -17.37
CA LEU A 242 -6.87 16.23 -17.89
C LEU A 242 -8.05 16.31 -16.93
N THR A 243 -7.82 15.93 -15.66
CA THR A 243 -8.90 15.71 -14.70
C THR A 243 -9.35 17.00 -13.99
N VAL A 244 -8.47 17.97 -13.81
CA VAL A 244 -8.75 19.25 -13.14
C VAL A 244 -8.90 20.39 -14.12
N ALA A 245 -7.89 20.64 -14.97
CA ALA A 245 -7.94 21.72 -15.95
C ALA A 245 -8.81 21.40 -17.17
N LYS A 246 -9.25 20.15 -17.34
CA LYS A 246 -10.06 19.70 -18.48
C LYS A 246 -9.39 19.91 -19.84
N GLU A 247 -8.05 19.81 -19.87
CA GLU A 247 -7.23 20.03 -21.06
C GLU A 247 -7.21 18.80 -21.96
N ARG A 248 -8.16 18.72 -22.85
CA ARG A 248 -8.29 17.55 -23.75
C ARG A 248 -7.12 17.35 -24.71
N GLN A 249 -6.33 18.40 -25.01
CA GLN A 249 -5.14 18.29 -25.86
C GLN A 249 -4.02 17.48 -25.17
N ALA A 250 -4.12 17.20 -23.88
CA ALA A 250 -3.22 16.33 -23.15
C ALA A 250 -3.52 14.82 -23.37
N ILE A 251 -4.69 14.44 -23.90
CA ILE A 251 -5.06 13.02 -24.15
C ILE A 251 -4.07 12.32 -25.09
N PRO A 252 -3.66 12.88 -26.24
CA PRO A 252 -2.66 12.23 -27.10
C PRO A 252 -1.32 11.97 -26.41
N GLN A 253 -0.93 12.87 -25.48
CA GLN A 253 0.31 12.71 -24.73
C GLN A 253 0.18 11.60 -23.68
N LEU A 254 -0.98 11.48 -23.02
CA LEU A 254 -1.27 10.36 -22.12
C LEU A 254 -1.26 9.03 -22.87
N ILE A 255 -1.92 8.95 -24.05
CA ILE A 255 -1.93 7.76 -24.89
C ILE A 255 -0.51 7.39 -25.33
N ALA A 256 0.30 8.36 -25.73
CA ALA A 256 1.68 8.12 -26.14
C ALA A 256 2.55 7.56 -25.00
N ALA A 257 2.26 7.93 -23.75
CA ALA A 257 3.00 7.49 -22.58
C ALA A 257 2.67 6.04 -22.12
N LEU A 258 1.56 5.45 -22.55
CA LEU A 258 1.06 4.14 -22.06
C LEU A 258 2.12 3.02 -21.99
N PRO A 259 3.00 2.82 -23.00
CA PRO A 259 3.97 1.72 -22.96
C PRO A 259 5.05 1.86 -21.88
N ASP A 260 5.29 3.07 -21.42
CA ASP A 260 6.38 3.40 -20.50
C ASP A 260 5.88 3.66 -19.06
N LEU A 261 4.55 3.70 -18.85
CA LEU A 261 3.97 3.95 -17.53
C LEU A 261 4.19 2.79 -16.56
N PRO A 262 4.51 3.07 -15.26
CA PRO A 262 4.43 2.08 -14.19
C PRO A 262 3.02 1.48 -14.09
N ARG A 263 2.90 0.23 -13.64
CA ARG A 263 1.61 -0.48 -13.60
C ARG A 263 0.48 0.27 -12.91
N GLY A 264 0.74 0.90 -11.77
CA GLY A 264 -0.27 1.68 -11.05
C GLY A 264 -0.77 2.88 -11.84
N ARG A 265 0.11 3.55 -12.61
CA ARG A 265 -0.25 4.70 -13.46
C ARG A 265 -0.91 4.25 -14.76
N LEU A 266 -0.46 3.13 -15.29
CA LEU A 266 -1.08 2.53 -16.48
C LEU A 266 -2.56 2.21 -16.21
N TRP A 267 -2.88 1.67 -15.03
CA TRP A 267 -4.26 1.41 -14.64
C TRP A 267 -5.09 2.71 -14.54
N GLN A 268 -4.55 3.77 -13.93
CA GLN A 268 -5.25 5.06 -13.87
C GLN A 268 -5.51 5.66 -15.25
N ALA A 269 -4.53 5.54 -16.17
CA ALA A 269 -4.69 5.97 -17.55
C ALA A 269 -5.77 5.16 -18.28
N GLU A 270 -5.77 3.83 -18.11
CA GLU A 270 -6.77 2.93 -18.69
C GLU A 270 -8.18 3.26 -18.21
N ASP A 271 -8.37 3.38 -16.89
CA ASP A 271 -9.67 3.69 -16.30
C ASP A 271 -10.20 5.05 -16.79
N PHE A 272 -9.34 6.06 -16.84
CA PHE A 272 -9.68 7.38 -17.39
C PHE A 272 -10.08 7.28 -18.89
N LEU A 273 -9.26 6.62 -19.71
CA LEU A 273 -9.54 6.46 -21.15
C LEU A 273 -10.83 5.67 -21.39
N LEU A 274 -11.08 4.59 -20.65
CA LEU A 274 -12.31 3.82 -20.73
C LEU A 274 -13.53 4.64 -20.30
N GLN A 275 -13.38 5.51 -19.30
CA GLN A 275 -14.48 6.36 -18.86
C GLN A 275 -14.88 7.39 -19.92
N ILE A 276 -13.91 8.02 -20.58
CA ILE A 276 -14.22 9.01 -21.62
C ILE A 276 -14.68 8.38 -22.94
N ALA A 277 -14.25 7.14 -23.25
CA ALA A 277 -14.62 6.45 -24.47
C ALA A 277 -15.96 5.73 -24.39
N GLY A 278 -16.37 5.29 -23.19
CA GLY A 278 -17.59 4.51 -23.02
C GLY A 278 -17.64 3.30 -23.95
N ASP A 279 -18.78 3.11 -24.64
CA ASP A 279 -19.00 2.00 -25.57
C ASP A 279 -18.13 2.08 -26.83
N SER A 280 -17.54 3.24 -27.13
CA SER A 280 -16.64 3.43 -28.29
C SER A 280 -15.19 3.01 -28.02
N ALA A 281 -14.87 2.55 -26.81
CA ALA A 281 -13.54 2.15 -26.42
C ALA A 281 -12.98 1.06 -27.35
N PRO A 282 -11.70 1.16 -27.76
CA PRO A 282 -11.09 0.11 -28.56
C PRO A 282 -11.01 -1.20 -27.77
N LYS A 283 -11.24 -2.34 -28.45
CA LYS A 283 -11.10 -3.68 -27.86
C LYS A 283 -9.60 -4.06 -27.76
N ALA A 284 -8.82 -3.22 -27.09
CA ALA A 284 -7.40 -3.43 -26.86
C ALA A 284 -7.17 -3.76 -25.39
N THR A 285 -6.41 -4.82 -25.12
CA THR A 285 -6.07 -5.21 -23.74
C THR A 285 -4.73 -4.59 -23.34
N PHE A 286 -4.69 -3.99 -22.16
CA PHE A 286 -3.45 -3.55 -21.52
C PHE A 286 -2.73 -4.78 -20.94
N GLY A 287 -2.00 -5.49 -21.79
CA GLY A 287 -1.28 -6.70 -21.41
C GLY A 287 -0.04 -6.42 -20.55
N LYS A 288 0.65 -7.49 -20.16
CA LYS A 288 1.85 -7.38 -19.32
C LYS A 288 3.14 -7.09 -20.09
N SER A 289 3.16 -7.30 -21.41
CA SER A 289 4.34 -7.08 -22.26
C SER A 289 4.34 -5.69 -22.90
N LYS A 290 5.54 -5.15 -23.16
CA LYS A 290 5.70 -3.87 -23.84
C LYS A 290 5.01 -3.88 -25.20
N GLU A 291 5.13 -4.97 -25.94
CA GLU A 291 4.47 -5.13 -27.25
C GLU A 291 2.94 -5.03 -27.16
N SER A 292 2.32 -5.62 -26.13
CA SER A 292 0.87 -5.49 -25.93
C SER A 292 0.43 -4.08 -25.58
N LEU A 293 1.26 -3.35 -24.83
CA LEU A 293 1.01 -1.94 -24.50
C LEU A 293 1.19 -1.02 -25.70
N GLU A 294 2.15 -1.30 -26.59
CA GLU A 294 2.31 -0.58 -27.85
C GLU A 294 1.11 -0.78 -28.78
N LYS A 295 0.60 -2.01 -28.89
CA LYS A 295 -0.65 -2.30 -29.63
C LYS A 295 -1.85 -1.56 -29.03
N ALA A 296 -1.95 -1.53 -27.70
CA ALA A 296 -3.01 -0.77 -27.01
C ALA A 296 -2.88 0.73 -27.29
N ARG A 297 -1.68 1.31 -27.17
CA ARG A 297 -1.40 2.71 -27.54
C ARG A 297 -1.88 3.04 -28.96
N ASP A 298 -1.54 2.20 -29.95
CA ASP A 298 -1.88 2.45 -31.36
C ASP A 298 -3.41 2.36 -31.59
N ALA A 299 -4.09 1.43 -30.91
CA ALA A 299 -5.54 1.34 -30.93
C ALA A 299 -6.22 2.58 -30.30
N TRP A 300 -5.71 3.05 -29.15
CA TRP A 300 -6.19 4.25 -28.49
C TRP A 300 -5.88 5.53 -29.30
N LYS A 301 -4.74 5.59 -29.97
CA LYS A 301 -4.40 6.68 -30.90
C LYS A 301 -5.41 6.76 -32.05
N THR A 302 -5.71 5.63 -32.68
CA THR A 302 -6.71 5.54 -33.75
C THR A 302 -8.11 5.92 -33.26
N TRP A 303 -8.48 5.51 -32.05
CA TRP A 303 -9.73 5.92 -31.42
C TRP A 303 -9.78 7.43 -31.24
N TRP A 304 -8.72 8.04 -30.70
CA TRP A 304 -8.66 9.48 -30.48
C TRP A 304 -8.79 10.28 -31.74
N GLU A 305 -8.11 9.90 -32.82
CA GLU A 305 -8.18 10.56 -34.14
C GLU A 305 -9.61 10.66 -34.67
N ARG A 306 -10.46 9.67 -34.36
CA ARG A 306 -11.88 9.65 -34.77
C ARG A 306 -12.80 10.39 -33.75
N SER A 307 -12.51 10.29 -32.49
CA SER A 307 -13.43 10.69 -31.41
C SER A 307 -13.12 12.08 -30.85
N ALA A 308 -11.94 12.62 -31.10
CA ALA A 308 -11.50 13.91 -30.56
C ALA A 308 -12.51 15.07 -30.71
N PRO A 309 -13.21 15.25 -31.86
CA PRO A 309 -14.18 16.33 -32.00
C PRO A 309 -15.41 16.21 -31.10
N GLN A 310 -15.72 15.00 -30.65
CA GLN A 310 -16.92 14.68 -29.87
C GLN A 310 -16.67 14.72 -28.35
N ILE A 311 -15.40 14.68 -27.92
CA ILE A 311 -15.05 14.68 -26.49
C ILE A 311 -15.16 16.11 -25.94
N THR A 312 -16.05 16.30 -24.98
CA THR A 312 -16.27 17.57 -24.30
C THR A 312 -15.44 17.67 -23.00
N PRO A 313 -15.15 18.88 -22.51
CA PRO A 313 -14.46 19.07 -21.21
C PRO A 313 -15.18 18.39 -20.03
N GLU A 314 -16.50 18.34 -20.04
CA GLU A 314 -17.32 17.71 -19.00
C GLU A 314 -17.07 16.21 -18.90
N GLN A 315 -16.84 15.54 -20.05
CA GLN A 315 -16.50 14.11 -20.07
C GLN A 315 -15.14 13.80 -19.44
N LEU A 316 -14.27 14.81 -19.27
CA LEU A 316 -12.99 14.68 -18.56
C LEU A 316 -13.13 14.75 -17.04
N ALA A 317 -14.36 14.85 -16.52
CA ALA A 317 -14.62 14.69 -15.10
C ALA A 317 -14.32 13.25 -14.68
N TYR A 318 -13.18 13.06 -14.05
CA TYR A 318 -12.74 11.72 -13.62
C TYR A 318 -13.19 11.43 -12.20
N THR A 319 -13.89 10.33 -12.06
CA THR A 319 -14.17 9.72 -10.76
C THR A 319 -13.57 8.33 -10.80
N PRO A 320 -12.55 8.04 -9.97
CA PRO A 320 -12.00 6.70 -9.91
C PRO A 320 -13.12 5.69 -9.67
N ARG A 321 -13.28 4.75 -10.59
CA ARG A 321 -14.25 3.68 -10.40
C ARG A 321 -13.63 2.62 -9.53
N ILE A 322 -14.45 1.91 -8.75
CA ILE A 322 -14.02 0.68 -8.12
C ILE A 322 -13.65 -0.28 -9.25
N ALA A 323 -12.34 -0.41 -9.50
CA ALA A 323 -11.88 -1.26 -10.57
C ALA A 323 -12.10 -2.72 -10.22
N GLY A 324 -12.78 -3.42 -11.11
CA GLY A 324 -12.87 -4.87 -11.02
C GLY A 324 -13.96 -5.39 -10.09
N LYS A 325 -13.94 -6.70 -9.95
CA LYS A 325 -14.87 -7.48 -9.15
C LYS A 325 -14.25 -7.81 -7.81
N THR A 326 -15.02 -7.74 -6.72
CA THR A 326 -14.55 -8.06 -5.38
C THR A 326 -14.97 -9.47 -4.98
N LEU A 327 -14.00 -10.33 -4.74
CA LEU A 327 -14.19 -11.67 -4.18
C LEU A 327 -14.15 -11.59 -2.67
N LEU A 328 -15.15 -12.17 -2.00
CA LEU A 328 -15.21 -12.25 -0.55
C LEU A 328 -15.32 -13.71 -0.12
N VAL A 329 -14.38 -14.16 0.70
CA VAL A 329 -14.43 -15.44 1.41
C VAL A 329 -15.01 -15.16 2.79
N MET A 330 -16.15 -15.75 3.10
CA MET A 330 -16.89 -15.49 4.34
C MET A 330 -17.21 -16.81 5.05
N MET A 331 -17.23 -16.78 6.40
CA MET A 331 -17.58 -17.96 7.19
C MET A 331 -18.23 -17.58 8.52
N ASP A 332 -19.02 -18.52 9.06
CA ASP A 332 -19.56 -18.44 10.41
C ASP A 332 -18.67 -19.24 11.39
N PHE A 333 -18.00 -18.54 12.27
CA PHE A 333 -17.16 -19.19 13.28
C PHE A 333 -17.94 -19.83 14.42
N ARG A 334 -19.25 -19.58 14.54
CA ARG A 334 -20.10 -20.07 15.64
C ARG A 334 -20.68 -21.47 15.36
N TYR A 335 -20.93 -21.79 14.09
CA TYR A 335 -21.64 -22.99 13.67
C TYR A 335 -20.82 -23.90 12.76
N GLY A 336 -19.67 -24.39 13.25
CA GLY A 336 -18.88 -25.39 12.54
C GLY A 336 -18.11 -24.86 11.32
N SER A 337 -17.93 -23.53 11.23
CA SER A 337 -17.12 -22.89 10.18
C SER A 337 -17.65 -23.12 8.75
N MET A 338 -18.97 -23.26 8.60
CA MET A 338 -19.59 -23.24 7.27
C MET A 338 -19.40 -21.87 6.63
N GLY A 339 -19.10 -21.85 5.35
CA GLY A 339 -18.79 -20.62 4.67
C GLY A 339 -19.35 -20.54 3.26
N GLU A 340 -19.18 -19.36 2.70
CA GLU A 340 -19.55 -19.04 1.34
C GLU A 340 -18.53 -18.12 0.70
N ILE A 341 -18.51 -18.11 -0.61
CA ILE A 341 -17.71 -17.18 -1.41
C ILE A 341 -18.66 -16.46 -2.36
N ILE A 342 -18.55 -15.14 -2.40
CA ILE A 342 -19.32 -14.30 -3.32
C ILE A 342 -18.38 -13.46 -4.19
N GLU A 343 -18.83 -13.15 -5.40
CA GLU A 343 -18.26 -12.10 -6.23
C GLU A 343 -19.23 -10.94 -6.32
N LEU A 344 -18.78 -9.77 -5.96
CA LEU A 344 -19.48 -8.50 -6.16
C LEU A 344 -18.94 -7.80 -7.41
N GLY A 345 -19.83 -7.28 -8.23
CA GLY A 345 -19.48 -6.40 -9.34
C GLY A 345 -19.03 -5.01 -8.88
N PRO A 346 -18.57 -4.16 -9.79
CA PRO A 346 -18.23 -2.75 -9.48
C PRO A 346 -19.44 -1.96 -8.93
N ASP A 347 -20.67 -2.37 -9.29
CA ASP A 347 -21.93 -1.82 -8.80
C ASP A 347 -22.39 -2.42 -7.45
N MET A 348 -21.51 -3.20 -6.80
CA MET A 348 -21.75 -3.91 -5.54
C MET A 348 -22.86 -4.97 -5.60
N LYS A 349 -23.36 -5.30 -6.78
CA LYS A 349 -24.30 -6.42 -6.95
C LYS A 349 -23.57 -7.74 -6.99
N GLN A 350 -24.20 -8.76 -6.42
CA GLN A 350 -23.68 -10.12 -6.43
C GLN A 350 -23.77 -10.73 -7.83
N ASN A 351 -22.60 -11.08 -8.41
CA ASN A 351 -22.54 -11.77 -9.70
C ASN A 351 -22.79 -13.28 -9.55
N TRP A 352 -22.17 -13.88 -8.54
CA TRP A 352 -22.32 -15.29 -8.23
C TRP A 352 -22.00 -15.58 -6.75
N LYS A 353 -22.40 -16.77 -6.30
CA LYS A 353 -22.20 -17.23 -4.93
C LYS A 353 -22.02 -18.75 -4.89
N ILE A 354 -21.02 -19.19 -4.13
CA ILE A 354 -20.81 -20.60 -3.81
C ILE A 354 -21.08 -20.77 -2.32
N THR A 355 -21.98 -21.67 -1.96
CA THR A 355 -22.36 -21.98 -0.57
C THR A 355 -21.97 -23.40 -0.18
N GLY A 356 -22.15 -23.75 1.08
CA GLY A 356 -21.90 -25.11 1.58
C GLY A 356 -20.41 -25.48 1.62
N LEU A 357 -19.54 -24.49 1.71
CA LEU A 357 -18.10 -24.70 1.85
C LEU A 357 -17.75 -24.94 3.32
N ASN A 358 -16.86 -25.89 3.56
CA ASN A 358 -16.42 -26.24 4.92
C ASN A 358 -15.10 -25.55 5.27
N SER A 359 -15.20 -24.44 5.98
CA SER A 359 -14.08 -23.51 6.29
C SER A 359 -13.29 -23.10 5.05
N PRO A 360 -13.87 -22.33 4.12
CA PRO A 360 -13.12 -21.79 3.01
C PRO A 360 -12.12 -20.75 3.54
N MET A 361 -10.83 -20.99 3.33
CA MET A 361 -9.76 -20.16 3.88
C MET A 361 -9.10 -19.27 2.83
N ASP A 362 -9.14 -19.68 1.57
CA ASP A 362 -8.51 -18.92 0.48
C ASP A 362 -9.14 -19.26 -0.87
N ILE A 363 -9.01 -18.34 -1.82
CA ILE A 363 -9.48 -18.50 -3.19
C ILE A 363 -8.50 -17.88 -4.18
N GLN A 364 -8.32 -18.54 -5.32
CA GLN A 364 -7.65 -17.99 -6.47
C GLN A 364 -8.46 -18.22 -7.75
N THR A 365 -8.55 -17.21 -8.60
CA THR A 365 -9.18 -17.35 -9.91
C THR A 365 -8.19 -17.88 -10.94
N LEU A 366 -8.63 -18.84 -11.73
CA LEU A 366 -7.89 -19.40 -12.87
C LEU A 366 -8.14 -18.54 -14.15
N PRO A 367 -7.23 -18.64 -15.15
CA PRO A 367 -7.40 -17.92 -16.43
C PRO A 367 -8.67 -18.28 -17.21
N ASP A 368 -9.21 -19.49 -17.02
CA ASP A 368 -10.47 -19.96 -17.62
C ASP A 368 -11.73 -19.46 -16.90
N GLY A 369 -11.56 -18.69 -15.82
CA GLY A 369 -12.65 -18.15 -15.00
C GLY A 369 -13.10 -19.06 -13.86
N ASN A 370 -12.64 -20.32 -13.78
CA ASN A 370 -12.86 -21.20 -12.65
C ASN A 370 -12.13 -20.72 -11.40
N VAL A 371 -12.46 -21.26 -10.24
CA VAL A 371 -11.88 -20.85 -8.96
C VAL A 371 -11.27 -22.05 -8.23
N VAL A 372 -10.08 -21.83 -7.64
CA VAL A 372 -9.42 -22.79 -6.74
C VAL A 372 -9.71 -22.36 -5.32
N ILE A 373 -10.22 -23.26 -4.47
CA ILE A 373 -10.63 -22.97 -3.10
C ILE A 373 -9.93 -23.90 -2.13
N ALA A 374 -9.32 -23.33 -1.07
CA ALA A 374 -8.83 -24.08 0.08
C ALA A 374 -9.98 -24.34 1.06
N GLU A 375 -10.41 -25.60 1.21
CA GLU A 375 -11.44 -26.01 2.16
C GLU A 375 -10.77 -26.69 3.38
N HIS A 376 -10.49 -25.91 4.41
CA HIS A 376 -9.67 -26.25 5.56
C HIS A 376 -10.15 -27.53 6.28
N ASN A 377 -11.40 -27.53 6.78
CA ASN A 377 -11.93 -28.65 7.56
C ASN A 377 -12.24 -29.88 6.71
N SER A 378 -12.32 -29.74 5.40
CA SER A 378 -12.47 -30.87 4.47
C SER A 378 -11.12 -31.46 4.01
N ASN A 379 -10.00 -30.91 4.47
CA ASN A 379 -8.66 -31.32 4.06
C ASN A 379 -8.51 -31.45 2.54
N ARG A 380 -9.02 -30.47 1.79
CA ARG A 380 -8.98 -30.49 0.33
C ARG A 380 -8.83 -29.11 -0.30
N VAL A 381 -8.35 -29.13 -1.51
CA VAL A 381 -8.42 -28.03 -2.44
C VAL A 381 -9.34 -28.43 -3.58
N THR A 382 -10.33 -27.58 -3.92
CA THR A 382 -11.25 -27.85 -5.02
C THR A 382 -11.10 -26.82 -6.13
N ILE A 383 -11.29 -27.25 -7.38
CA ILE A 383 -11.51 -26.38 -8.53
C ILE A 383 -13.01 -26.40 -8.80
N ARG A 384 -13.63 -25.24 -8.90
CA ARG A 384 -15.07 -25.09 -9.11
C ARG A 384 -15.40 -24.12 -10.22
N ASP A 385 -16.51 -24.39 -10.90
CA ASP A 385 -17.21 -23.40 -11.71
C ASP A 385 -17.90 -22.42 -10.76
N PRO A 386 -17.56 -21.12 -10.77
CA PRO A 386 -18.13 -20.16 -9.83
C PRO A 386 -19.60 -19.88 -10.05
N LYS A 387 -20.14 -20.07 -11.28
CA LYS A 387 -21.54 -19.79 -11.61
C LYS A 387 -22.49 -20.88 -11.11
N THR A 388 -22.04 -22.13 -11.18
CA THR A 388 -22.87 -23.29 -10.79
C THR A 388 -22.50 -23.84 -9.42
N GLY A 389 -21.29 -23.52 -8.90
CA GLY A 389 -20.72 -24.11 -7.69
C GLY A 389 -20.22 -25.53 -7.88
N GLN A 390 -20.34 -26.12 -9.09
CA GLN A 390 -19.94 -27.48 -9.38
C GLN A 390 -18.45 -27.71 -9.15
N ILE A 391 -18.11 -28.81 -8.49
CA ILE A 391 -16.72 -29.25 -8.31
C ILE A 391 -16.26 -29.89 -9.61
N LEU A 392 -15.26 -29.29 -10.23
CA LEU A 392 -14.60 -29.79 -11.46
C LEU A 392 -13.43 -30.71 -11.13
N ALA A 393 -12.70 -30.39 -10.07
CA ALA A 393 -11.60 -31.23 -9.59
C ALA A 393 -11.45 -31.11 -8.07
N THR A 394 -10.93 -32.16 -7.46
CA THR A 394 -10.62 -32.20 -6.02
C THR A 394 -9.24 -32.78 -5.80
N ARG A 395 -8.42 -32.08 -4.99
CA ARG A 395 -7.18 -32.61 -4.46
C ARG A 395 -7.29 -32.72 -2.94
N ARG A 396 -7.13 -33.93 -2.41
CA ARG A 396 -7.06 -34.16 -0.96
C ARG A 396 -5.69 -33.74 -0.45
N ILE A 397 -5.68 -32.99 0.65
CA ILE A 397 -4.48 -32.54 1.33
C ILE A 397 -4.37 -33.34 2.62
N GLY A 398 -3.29 -34.15 2.72
CA GLY A 398 -3.18 -35.14 3.79
C GLY A 398 -3.92 -36.45 3.50
N GLY A 399 -3.91 -37.37 4.44
CA GLY A 399 -4.50 -38.72 4.34
C GLY A 399 -3.74 -39.71 5.20
N ALA A 400 -4.09 -41.02 5.12
CA ALA A 400 -3.55 -42.08 6.00
C ALA A 400 -2.01 -42.14 6.07
N ASN A 401 -1.33 -41.70 5.01
CA ASN A 401 0.14 -41.69 4.91
C ASN A 401 0.75 -40.28 4.89
N ARG A 402 -0.04 -39.20 5.14
CA ARG A 402 0.41 -37.79 5.11
C ARG A 402 0.10 -37.14 6.45
N VAL A 403 1.13 -36.67 7.14
CA VAL A 403 1.06 -36.08 8.50
C VAL A 403 0.56 -34.60 8.47
N TYR A 404 -0.02 -34.16 7.38
CA TYR A 404 -0.47 -32.79 7.20
C TYR A 404 -1.88 -32.74 6.60
N GLY A 405 -2.54 -31.63 6.83
CA GLY A 405 -3.88 -31.34 6.34
C GLY A 405 -4.25 -29.89 6.65
N ASN A 406 -5.53 -29.58 6.52
CA ASN A 406 -6.07 -28.25 6.86
C ASN A 406 -5.44 -27.12 6.02
N PRO A 407 -5.62 -27.11 4.69
CA PRO A 407 -5.09 -26.06 3.82
C PRO A 407 -5.64 -24.70 4.20
N GLN A 408 -4.75 -23.70 4.32
CA GLN A 408 -5.09 -22.32 4.66
C GLN A 408 -4.95 -21.38 3.48
N GLN A 409 -3.97 -21.63 2.61
CA GLN A 409 -3.73 -20.81 1.43
C GLN A 409 -3.40 -21.70 0.24
N VAL A 410 -3.70 -21.18 -0.94
CA VAL A 410 -3.38 -21.81 -2.22
C VAL A 410 -2.77 -20.79 -3.17
N GLN A 411 -1.80 -21.25 -3.97
CA GLN A 411 -1.25 -20.44 -5.06
C GLN A 411 -1.05 -21.33 -6.28
N ILE A 412 -1.66 -20.95 -7.40
CA ILE A 412 -1.31 -21.52 -8.71
C ILE A 412 -0.07 -20.79 -9.22
N LEU A 413 0.97 -21.55 -9.44
CA LEU A 413 2.26 -21.06 -9.92
C LEU A 413 2.22 -20.83 -11.45
N PRO A 414 3.14 -20.01 -12.02
CA PRO A 414 3.19 -19.74 -13.46
C PRO A 414 3.31 -21.01 -14.33
N ASN A 415 3.95 -22.07 -13.81
CA ASN A 415 4.07 -23.37 -14.47
C ASN A 415 2.78 -24.23 -14.35
N GLY A 416 1.76 -23.72 -13.67
CA GLY A 416 0.49 -24.41 -13.41
C GLY A 416 0.49 -25.33 -12.19
N ASN A 417 1.62 -25.48 -11.49
CA ASN A 417 1.68 -26.25 -10.24
C ASN A 417 0.85 -25.60 -9.14
N LEU A 418 0.43 -26.39 -8.17
CA LEU A 418 -0.35 -25.94 -7.02
C LEU A 418 0.54 -25.92 -5.77
N LEU A 419 0.78 -24.73 -5.22
CA LEU A 419 1.39 -24.56 -3.90
C LEU A 419 0.27 -24.48 -2.86
N VAL A 420 0.35 -25.35 -1.84
CA VAL A 420 -0.63 -25.43 -0.73
C VAL A 420 0.09 -25.14 0.57
N ILE A 421 -0.47 -24.24 1.35
CA ILE A 421 0.06 -23.82 2.64
C ILE A 421 -0.88 -24.32 3.75
N CYS A 422 -0.31 -25.11 4.66
CA CYS A 422 -0.94 -25.55 5.90
C CYS A 422 -0.14 -24.98 7.08
N ARG A 423 -0.65 -25.09 8.30
CA ARG A 423 0.06 -24.57 9.48
C ARG A 423 1.39 -25.28 9.79
N ASN A 424 1.55 -26.52 9.36
CA ASN A 424 2.73 -27.34 9.64
C ASN A 424 3.50 -27.75 8.37
N VAL A 425 2.99 -27.44 7.19
CA VAL A 425 3.66 -27.83 5.94
C VAL A 425 3.32 -26.85 4.81
N ILE A 426 4.30 -26.63 3.94
CA ILE A 426 4.11 -26.07 2.61
C ILE A 426 4.45 -27.17 1.62
N VAL A 427 3.57 -27.43 0.67
CA VAL A 427 3.75 -28.47 -0.34
C VAL A 427 3.42 -27.95 -1.73
N GLU A 428 4.26 -28.27 -2.70
CA GLU A 428 4.00 -28.00 -4.11
C GLU A 428 3.65 -29.30 -4.83
N PHE A 429 2.50 -29.29 -5.48
CA PHE A 429 2.02 -30.39 -6.29
C PHE A 429 2.16 -30.08 -7.77
N LYS A 430 2.46 -31.09 -8.55
CA LYS A 430 2.46 -31.01 -10.01
C LYS A 430 1.05 -30.74 -10.53
N LYS A 431 0.94 -29.96 -11.62
CA LYS A 431 -0.33 -29.50 -12.20
C LYS A 431 -1.35 -30.64 -12.40
N ASP A 432 -0.95 -31.71 -13.08
CA ASP A 432 -1.87 -32.73 -13.59
C ASP A 432 -1.77 -34.07 -12.83
N ARG A 433 -0.99 -34.13 -11.75
CA ARG A 433 -0.74 -35.35 -10.98
C ARG A 433 -0.74 -35.11 -9.49
N ASP A 434 -1.11 -36.09 -8.70
CA ASP A 434 -0.98 -36.07 -7.24
C ASP A 434 0.47 -36.40 -6.80
N GLU A 435 1.42 -35.69 -7.40
CA GLU A 435 2.86 -35.82 -7.17
C GLU A 435 3.38 -34.59 -6.46
N GLU A 436 3.96 -34.80 -5.28
CA GLU A 436 4.62 -33.72 -4.52
C GLU A 436 6.05 -33.54 -5.05
N ILE A 437 6.38 -32.32 -5.43
CA ILE A 437 7.71 -31.96 -5.97
C ILE A 437 8.53 -31.11 -5.03
N MET A 438 7.90 -30.49 -4.04
CA MET A 438 8.55 -29.73 -2.96
C MET A 438 7.76 -29.88 -1.68
N ARG A 439 8.46 -29.99 -0.54
CA ARG A 439 7.87 -30.02 0.79
C ARG A 439 8.77 -29.33 1.79
N PHE A 440 8.17 -28.45 2.61
CA PHE A 440 8.79 -27.85 3.79
C PHE A 440 7.92 -28.14 5.02
N VAL A 441 8.48 -28.68 6.08
CA VAL A 441 7.73 -29.13 7.28
C VAL A 441 8.18 -28.37 8.51
N ARG A 442 7.21 -27.97 9.31
CA ARG A 442 7.37 -27.36 10.65
C ARG A 442 6.56 -28.13 11.68
N ASN A 443 7.21 -28.64 12.73
CA ASN A 443 6.54 -29.46 13.75
C ASN A 443 5.71 -28.65 14.76
N ASN A 444 5.92 -27.34 14.85
CA ASN A 444 5.27 -26.44 15.80
C ASN A 444 4.00 -25.74 15.27
N TYR A 445 3.53 -26.10 14.08
CA TYR A 445 2.28 -25.57 13.50
C TYR A 445 2.20 -24.02 13.48
N ASP A 446 3.30 -23.37 13.18
CA ASP A 446 3.46 -21.92 13.28
C ASP A 446 3.50 -21.17 11.94
N ILE A 447 3.32 -21.85 10.81
CA ILE A 447 3.21 -21.23 9.50
C ILE A 447 1.88 -20.47 9.44
N THR A 448 1.95 -19.14 9.24
CA THR A 448 0.77 -18.28 9.16
C THR A 448 0.43 -17.89 7.73
N ALA A 449 1.44 -17.73 6.88
CA ALA A 449 1.29 -17.46 5.45
C ALA A 449 2.55 -17.87 4.70
N ALA A 450 2.40 -18.16 3.40
CA ALA A 450 3.53 -18.27 2.49
C ALA A 450 3.14 -17.86 1.07
N LYS A 451 4.14 -17.41 0.30
CA LYS A 451 3.94 -17.04 -1.11
C LYS A 451 5.21 -17.26 -1.92
N ARG A 452 5.08 -17.85 -3.11
CA ARG A 452 6.16 -17.98 -4.07
C ARG A 452 6.40 -16.64 -4.77
N LEU A 453 7.65 -16.22 -4.80
CA LEU A 453 8.12 -15.03 -5.49
C LEU A 453 8.45 -15.33 -6.97
N ASP A 454 8.59 -14.30 -7.78
CA ASP A 454 8.95 -14.42 -9.20
C ASP A 454 10.39 -14.96 -9.40
N ASP A 455 11.26 -14.83 -8.40
CA ASP A 455 12.63 -15.33 -8.39
C ASP A 455 12.76 -16.82 -8.00
N GLY A 456 11.62 -17.49 -7.78
CA GLY A 456 11.56 -18.91 -7.39
C GLY A 456 11.63 -19.16 -5.88
N HIS A 457 12.01 -18.19 -5.07
CA HIS A 457 11.98 -18.33 -3.61
C HIS A 457 10.55 -18.33 -3.07
N THR A 458 10.35 -18.97 -1.92
CA THR A 458 9.08 -18.88 -1.17
C THR A 458 9.33 -18.11 0.11
N VAL A 459 8.64 -16.98 0.28
CA VAL A 459 8.60 -16.27 1.55
C VAL A 459 7.59 -16.94 2.48
N VAL A 460 7.96 -17.13 3.75
CA VAL A 460 7.14 -17.80 4.77
C VAL A 460 7.08 -16.95 6.02
N LEU A 461 5.87 -16.71 6.50
CA LEU A 461 5.63 -16.02 7.77
C LEU A 461 5.39 -17.05 8.88
N LEU A 462 6.07 -16.84 10.02
CA LEU A 462 6.05 -17.71 11.17
C LEU A 462 5.56 -16.98 12.42
N GLN A 463 4.63 -17.57 13.15
CA GLN A 463 4.11 -16.98 14.39
C GLN A 463 5.13 -17.08 15.53
N ASN A 464 5.85 -18.19 15.61
CA ASN A 464 6.78 -18.50 16.69
C ASN A 464 8.24 -18.52 16.21
N GLY A 465 9.15 -18.15 17.11
CA GLY A 465 10.59 -18.17 16.85
C GLY A 465 11.21 -16.76 16.80
N PRO A 466 12.53 -16.70 16.71
CA PRO A 466 13.24 -15.41 16.68
C PRO A 466 13.09 -14.69 15.34
N ASN A 467 12.82 -15.43 14.27
CA ASN A 467 12.62 -14.90 12.92
C ASN A 467 11.18 -15.17 12.48
N HIS A 468 10.39 -14.12 12.34
CA HIS A 468 9.01 -14.22 11.86
C HIS A 468 8.88 -14.31 10.33
N CYS A 469 9.95 -14.11 9.59
CA CYS A 469 10.00 -14.25 8.14
C CYS A 469 11.25 -15.01 7.72
N ILE A 470 11.06 -16.08 6.95
CA ILE A 470 12.13 -16.88 6.34
C ILE A 470 11.90 -17.03 4.84
N PHE A 471 12.94 -17.38 4.11
CA PHE A 471 12.87 -17.65 2.68
C PHE A 471 13.28 -19.10 2.41
N LEU A 472 12.56 -19.75 1.50
CA LEU A 472 12.91 -21.10 1.02
C LEU A 472 13.32 -21.01 -0.44
N ASN A 473 14.28 -21.82 -0.85
CA ASN A 473 14.59 -22.04 -2.26
C ASN A 473 13.53 -22.94 -2.94
N GLU A 474 13.67 -23.18 -4.23
CA GLU A 474 12.74 -24.02 -5.01
C GLU A 474 12.64 -25.48 -4.49
N LYS A 475 13.65 -25.98 -3.77
CA LYS A 475 13.67 -27.31 -3.16
C LYS A 475 13.03 -27.34 -1.76
N GLY A 476 12.53 -26.20 -1.25
CA GLY A 476 11.97 -26.08 0.08
C GLY A 476 13.01 -26.01 1.20
N GLN A 477 14.26 -25.67 0.91
CA GLN A 477 15.32 -25.51 1.90
C GLN A 477 15.42 -24.02 2.31
N GLU A 478 15.64 -23.77 3.60
CA GLU A 478 15.77 -22.41 4.12
C GLU A 478 17.05 -21.72 3.63
N VAL A 479 16.89 -20.49 3.12
CA VAL A 479 17.96 -19.60 2.64
C VAL A 479 18.34 -18.69 3.79
N LYS A 480 19.44 -19.02 4.51
CA LYS A 480 19.82 -18.37 5.78
C LYS A 480 20.36 -16.96 5.62
N ASP A 481 20.93 -16.64 4.49
CA ASP A 481 21.52 -15.34 4.12
C ASP A 481 20.48 -14.34 3.57
N ARG A 482 19.25 -14.77 3.35
CA ARG A 482 18.13 -13.92 2.97
C ARG A 482 17.17 -13.77 4.15
N THR A 483 17.12 -12.59 4.74
CA THR A 483 16.28 -12.32 5.91
C THR A 483 15.46 -11.04 5.73
N LEU A 484 14.26 -11.03 6.30
CA LEU A 484 13.42 -9.84 6.42
C LEU A 484 12.95 -9.73 7.86
N LYS A 485 13.32 -8.65 8.54
CA LYS A 485 12.87 -8.39 9.92
C LYS A 485 11.46 -7.81 9.89
N ILE A 486 10.50 -8.54 10.40
CA ILE A 486 9.10 -8.12 10.54
C ILE A 486 8.67 -8.20 12.00
N GLN A 487 7.56 -7.55 12.35
CA GLN A 487 6.89 -7.81 13.62
C GLN A 487 6.12 -9.12 13.55
N MET A 488 5.64 -9.61 14.70
CA MET A 488 4.89 -10.85 14.75
C MET A 488 3.67 -10.79 13.81
N PRO A 489 3.54 -11.73 12.86
CA PRO A 489 2.40 -11.76 11.96
C PRO A 489 1.13 -12.20 12.71
N TYR A 490 -0.02 -11.76 12.23
CA TYR A 490 -1.29 -12.29 12.70
C TYR A 490 -1.38 -13.79 12.39
N TYR A 491 -2.04 -14.58 13.25
CA TYR A 491 -2.08 -16.05 13.09
C TYR A 491 -2.77 -16.53 11.80
N GLN A 492 -3.55 -15.67 11.17
CA GLN A 492 -4.17 -15.87 9.86
C GLN A 492 -3.63 -14.85 8.84
N ALA A 493 -2.34 -14.59 8.88
CA ALA A 493 -1.67 -13.62 8.04
C ALA A 493 -1.89 -13.85 6.54
N TYR A 494 -1.61 -12.82 5.77
CA TYR A 494 -1.61 -12.86 4.32
C TYR A 494 -0.42 -12.08 3.74
N ILE A 495 -0.02 -12.48 2.53
CA ILE A 495 1.07 -11.86 1.79
C ILE A 495 0.56 -11.49 0.41
N ASP A 496 0.85 -10.26 -0.01
CA ASP A 496 0.76 -9.84 -1.40
C ASP A 496 2.13 -9.39 -1.93
N ILE A 497 2.34 -9.49 -3.24
CA ILE A 497 3.58 -9.12 -3.93
C ILE A 497 3.24 -8.01 -4.93
N PRO A 498 3.29 -6.73 -4.51
CA PRO A 498 2.94 -5.61 -5.37
C PRO A 498 3.90 -5.42 -6.54
N GLY A 499 5.15 -5.79 -6.37
CA GLY A 499 6.21 -5.63 -7.34
C GLY A 499 7.37 -6.59 -7.15
N LYS A 500 8.37 -6.53 -8.03
CA LYS A 500 9.53 -7.44 -8.00
C LYS A 500 10.37 -7.32 -6.72
N ASP A 501 10.42 -6.13 -6.12
CA ASP A 501 11.24 -5.82 -4.94
C ASP A 501 10.39 -5.34 -3.76
N SER A 502 9.10 -5.66 -3.72
CA SER A 502 8.25 -5.31 -2.59
C SER A 502 7.36 -6.46 -2.15
N ILE A 503 7.11 -6.51 -0.85
CA ILE A 503 6.21 -7.45 -0.19
C ILE A 503 5.28 -6.68 0.74
N LEU A 504 3.99 -6.93 0.63
CA LEU A 504 2.95 -6.38 1.47
C LEU A 504 2.37 -7.50 2.34
N LEU A 505 2.37 -7.32 3.65
CA LEU A 505 1.97 -8.38 4.57
C LEU A 505 1.18 -7.86 5.78
N THR A 506 0.50 -8.78 6.44
CA THR A 506 -0.29 -8.49 7.64
C THR A 506 0.51 -8.87 8.90
N GLU A 507 0.76 -7.89 9.75
CA GLU A 507 1.27 -8.07 11.11
C GLU A 507 0.11 -7.99 12.11
N MET A 508 0.35 -8.20 13.40
CA MET A 508 -0.69 -8.29 14.42
C MET A 508 -1.64 -7.07 14.43
N ASN A 509 -1.09 -5.86 14.31
CA ASN A 509 -1.84 -4.60 14.47
C ASN A 509 -1.67 -3.64 13.30
N ARG A 510 -1.17 -4.12 12.14
CA ARG A 510 -0.99 -3.29 10.96
C ARG A 510 -0.82 -4.12 9.69
N VAL A 511 -1.05 -3.50 8.57
CA VAL A 511 -0.54 -3.94 7.28
C VAL A 511 0.71 -3.15 6.94
N VAL A 512 1.70 -3.78 6.32
CA VAL A 512 3.00 -3.14 6.07
C VAL A 512 3.60 -3.64 4.76
N GLU A 513 4.20 -2.71 4.02
CA GLU A 513 4.97 -3.00 2.81
C GLU A 513 6.45 -2.83 3.10
N TYR A 514 7.24 -3.83 2.73
CA TYR A 514 8.70 -3.83 2.83
C TYR A 514 9.34 -3.95 1.46
N GLN A 515 10.47 -3.31 1.29
CA GLN A 515 11.38 -3.57 0.18
C GLN A 515 12.16 -4.85 0.44
N LEU A 516 12.10 -5.83 -0.47
CA LEU A 516 12.74 -7.13 -0.29
C LEU A 516 14.26 -7.07 -0.30
N SER A 517 14.85 -6.21 -1.13
CA SER A 517 16.31 -6.08 -1.28
C SER A 517 17.00 -5.42 -0.07
N THR A 518 16.31 -4.53 0.62
CA THR A 518 16.87 -3.72 1.72
C THR A 518 16.23 -3.99 3.07
N GLY A 519 15.07 -4.66 3.12
CA GLY A 519 14.25 -4.80 4.31
C GLY A 519 13.62 -3.49 4.80
N LYS A 520 13.71 -2.40 4.02
CA LYS A 520 13.14 -1.09 4.38
C LYS A 520 11.61 -1.15 4.35
N GLN A 521 10.98 -0.60 5.39
CA GLN A 521 9.54 -0.35 5.37
C GLN A 521 9.24 0.78 4.38
N LEU A 522 8.40 0.50 3.38
CA LEU A 522 7.96 1.45 2.36
C LEU A 522 6.67 2.14 2.75
N TRP A 523 5.74 1.41 3.34
CA TRP A 523 4.43 1.90 3.72
C TRP A 523 3.86 1.08 4.89
N SER A 524 2.98 1.66 5.69
CA SER A 524 2.18 0.91 6.68
C SER A 524 0.89 1.63 7.02
N TRP A 525 -0.11 0.86 7.45
CA TRP A 525 -1.39 1.36 7.94
C TRP A 525 -1.84 0.55 9.16
N SER A 526 -2.25 1.25 10.22
CA SER A 526 -2.66 0.62 11.48
C SER A 526 -4.08 0.06 11.36
N VAL A 527 -4.24 -1.22 11.68
CA VAL A 527 -5.50 -1.95 11.67
C VAL A 527 -5.38 -3.16 12.59
N ASN A 528 -6.42 -3.44 13.36
CA ASN A 528 -6.37 -4.55 14.28
C ASN A 528 -6.69 -5.88 13.59
N GLN A 529 -5.81 -6.87 13.78
CA GLN A 529 -5.99 -8.24 13.31
C GLN A 529 -6.32 -8.35 11.81
N PRO A 530 -5.50 -7.79 10.91
CA PRO A 530 -5.77 -7.84 9.47
C PRO A 530 -5.68 -9.28 8.95
N ARG A 531 -6.73 -9.76 8.27
CA ARG A 531 -6.78 -11.14 7.72
C ARG A 531 -6.36 -11.24 6.28
N SER A 532 -6.53 -10.20 5.50
CA SER A 532 -6.03 -10.14 4.12
C SER A 532 -5.55 -8.76 3.75
N VAL A 533 -4.69 -8.71 2.78
CA VAL A 533 -4.17 -7.47 2.21
C VAL A 533 -3.87 -7.70 0.73
N GLN A 534 -4.17 -6.71 -0.09
CA GLN A 534 -3.84 -6.68 -1.51
C GLN A 534 -3.53 -5.26 -1.94
N ARG A 535 -2.41 -5.04 -2.62
CA ARG A 535 -2.15 -3.79 -3.30
C ARG A 535 -2.91 -3.78 -4.63
N LEU A 536 -3.76 -2.80 -4.79
CA LEU A 536 -4.53 -2.63 -6.02
C LEU A 536 -3.71 -1.93 -7.10
N PRO A 537 -4.06 -2.12 -8.38
CA PRO A 537 -3.35 -1.45 -9.49
C PRO A 537 -3.35 0.08 -9.41
N ASN A 538 -4.36 0.69 -8.77
CA ASN A 538 -4.43 2.15 -8.54
C ASN A 538 -3.52 2.64 -7.41
N GLY A 539 -2.74 1.77 -6.79
CA GLY A 539 -1.88 2.08 -5.64
C GLY A 539 -2.58 2.00 -4.29
N ASN A 540 -3.91 1.90 -4.24
CA ASN A 540 -4.65 1.69 -3.00
C ASN A 540 -4.40 0.30 -2.42
N THR A 541 -4.74 0.13 -1.16
CA THR A 541 -4.64 -1.16 -0.47
C THR A 541 -6.03 -1.63 -0.04
N LEU A 542 -6.43 -2.81 -0.51
CA LEU A 542 -7.60 -3.52 -0.03
C LEU A 542 -7.19 -4.42 1.14
N LEU A 543 -7.94 -4.40 2.22
CA LEU A 543 -7.66 -5.21 3.41
C LEU A 543 -8.95 -5.62 4.13
N VAL A 544 -8.84 -6.63 4.99
CA VAL A 544 -9.92 -7.06 5.89
C VAL A 544 -9.52 -6.76 7.32
N ASP A 545 -10.30 -5.93 8.00
CA ASP A 545 -10.27 -5.71 9.43
C ASP A 545 -11.13 -6.78 10.13
N ALA A 546 -10.49 -7.70 10.84
CA ALA A 546 -11.20 -8.79 11.51
C ALA A 546 -12.00 -8.33 12.73
N GLN A 547 -11.58 -7.26 13.39
CA GLN A 547 -12.23 -6.76 14.58
C GLN A 547 -13.60 -6.13 14.26
N THR A 548 -13.67 -5.36 13.19
CA THR A 548 -14.89 -4.67 12.77
C THR A 548 -15.68 -5.44 11.71
N ASN A 549 -15.15 -6.58 11.24
CA ASN A 549 -15.73 -7.37 10.14
C ASN A 549 -15.92 -6.54 8.85
N LYS A 550 -14.96 -5.70 8.54
CA LYS A 550 -15.02 -4.70 7.47
C LYS A 550 -13.96 -4.98 6.41
N VAL A 551 -14.34 -4.90 5.16
CA VAL A 551 -13.39 -4.78 4.04
C VAL A 551 -13.17 -3.30 3.80
N ILE A 552 -11.92 -2.89 3.68
CA ILE A 552 -11.54 -1.47 3.59
C ILE A 552 -10.58 -1.30 2.42
N GLU A 553 -10.78 -0.24 1.63
CA GLU A 553 -9.79 0.24 0.67
C GLU A 553 -9.23 1.56 1.16
N VAL A 554 -7.91 1.64 1.30
CA VAL A 554 -7.19 2.83 1.74
C VAL A 554 -6.23 3.32 0.66
N THR A 555 -6.10 4.64 0.54
CA THR A 555 -5.11 5.27 -0.33
C THR A 555 -3.69 5.07 0.20
N PRO A 556 -2.63 5.32 -0.60
CA PRO A 556 -1.26 5.39 -0.10
C PRO A 556 -1.06 6.39 1.04
N SER A 557 -1.84 7.48 1.09
CA SER A 557 -1.86 8.46 2.16
C SER A 557 -2.62 8.00 3.43
N GLY A 558 -3.26 6.83 3.39
CA GLY A 558 -3.97 6.25 4.54
C GLY A 558 -5.41 6.72 4.70
N GLU A 559 -6.02 7.34 3.68
CA GLU A 559 -7.43 7.73 3.66
C GLU A 559 -8.30 6.54 3.23
N GLU A 560 -9.36 6.24 4.00
CA GLU A 560 -10.37 5.26 3.62
C GLU A 560 -11.25 5.82 2.49
N VAL A 561 -11.19 5.19 1.32
CA VAL A 561 -11.96 5.62 0.13
C VAL A 561 -13.14 4.72 -0.19
N TRP A 562 -13.14 3.51 0.35
CA TRP A 562 -14.23 2.57 0.17
C TRP A 562 -14.26 1.54 1.30
N SER A 563 -15.45 1.06 1.63
CA SER A 563 -15.60 -0.04 2.58
C SER A 563 -16.87 -0.86 2.34
N TYR A 564 -16.84 -2.09 2.87
CA TYR A 564 -17.95 -3.02 2.81
C TYR A 564 -18.08 -3.80 4.12
N ILE A 565 -19.30 -3.92 4.62
CA ILE A 565 -19.65 -4.74 5.78
C ILE A 565 -20.70 -5.77 5.31
N PRO A 566 -20.47 -7.08 5.50
CA PRO A 566 -21.45 -8.09 5.12
C PRO A 566 -22.75 -7.95 5.91
N THR A 567 -23.87 -8.07 5.23
CA THR A 567 -25.20 -8.06 5.87
C THR A 567 -25.68 -9.47 6.24
N SER A 568 -24.96 -10.52 5.82
CA SER A 568 -25.33 -11.93 6.01
C SER A 568 -25.07 -12.47 7.43
N GLY A 569 -24.46 -11.69 8.32
CA GLY A 569 -24.03 -12.16 9.65
C GLY A 569 -22.77 -13.05 9.63
N LEU A 570 -22.19 -13.30 8.45
CA LEU A 570 -20.92 -14.00 8.29
C LEU A 570 -19.75 -13.07 8.49
N ASN A 571 -18.61 -13.63 8.89
CA ASN A 571 -17.38 -12.87 9.00
C ASN A 571 -16.59 -12.96 7.71
N VAL A 572 -16.07 -11.81 7.22
CA VAL A 572 -15.14 -11.80 6.10
C VAL A 572 -13.81 -12.35 6.56
N PHE A 573 -13.34 -13.35 5.83
CA PHE A 573 -12.04 -13.98 6.07
C PHE A 573 -10.98 -13.47 5.10
N ARG A 574 -11.32 -13.37 3.80
CA ARG A 574 -10.46 -12.83 2.76
C ARG A 574 -11.25 -11.91 1.84
N ALA A 575 -10.59 -10.93 1.30
CA ALA A 575 -11.11 -10.07 0.24
C ALA A 575 -10.04 -9.86 -0.82
N PHE A 576 -10.45 -9.99 -2.09
CA PHE A 576 -9.58 -9.77 -3.25
C PHE A 576 -10.34 -8.98 -4.31
N ARG A 577 -9.65 -8.08 -5.01
CA ARG A 577 -10.19 -7.36 -6.16
C ARG A 577 -9.45 -7.77 -7.43
N ARG A 578 -10.20 -8.03 -8.53
CA ARG A 578 -9.71 -8.54 -9.81
C ARG A 578 -10.36 -7.84 -11.02
#